data_3432c51feb7d076d337754c2feb24d69
#
_entry.id   3432c51feb7d076d337754c2feb24d69
#
_cell.length_a   1.000
_cell.length_b   1.000
_cell.length_c   1.000
_cell.angle_alpha   90.00
_cell.angle_beta   90.00
_cell.angle_gamma   90.00
#
_symmetry.space_group_name_H-M   'P 1'
#
loop_
_entity.id
_entity.type
_entity.pdbx_description
1 polymer ?
#
loop_
_entity_poly.entity_id
_entity_poly.type
_entity_poly.pdbx_seq_one_letter_code
_entity_poly.pdbx_strand_id
1 'polypeptide(L)'
;MWTLTHRLARIVVTIAISGLILSVNGATAKPDKKRSQAEYQRGLRADEAGRRDDAISAYSEAIQADASNAQAWRARGQDYLAAGDRDKAAADLEQAIKLQPADAESYVIRGKLFTAANQPERAIHDYDTAIGLKLDRTDVYTARGNAYLTTVQYAKAIEDFTQAIKLRLDNPEPYMGRGMARAALRQFRDAIDDFNQCLSLKPNYEEALVERSLAYTGAGDHGRANQDLTAALKLQPEDERAWRVRGAVRERLGDDDGAVADYSEAIQRDPKDARLYLARGAVHARMNRYQEALRDRERAVEIDPRNPEAYVARGGSYHELGEHEKGLADRTTAIGLDPASPVAWTARGNAYYLLGRYDEAVADLLHAGKLDPNNAETRELAAKAQAMVDQLVSRARAKETAPETATVVLPGAPEPAPKPEPAKPEPQPAPKVSAPANAPTATAAEYHARGRKLLQEDRYREAIEQLTGALQLDPSLSLACNARGFAYFKLKQYAEALADFDQAIRLNPSYINAYINRSAARRAAGDQAGADADQAKARELTQGRK
;
A
#
# COMPACT_ATOMS: atom_id res chain seq x y z
N MET A 1 29.57 -49.43 10.89
CA MET A 1 28.81 -50.41 11.71
C MET A 1 27.36 -49.98 11.64
N TRP A 2 26.70 -50.85 11.04
CA TRP A 2 25.31 -51.32 11.02
C TRP A 2 24.30 -50.41 10.29
N THR A 3 24.13 -50.76 9.05
CA THR A 3 22.97 -51.02 8.18
C THR A 3 21.66 -51.34 8.91
N LEU A 4 20.58 -50.68 8.53
CA LEU A 4 19.26 -51.33 8.49
C LEU A 4 18.39 -50.70 7.39
N THR A 5 18.22 -51.48 6.36
CA THR A 5 17.28 -51.43 5.26
C THR A 5 15.85 -51.53 5.76
N HIS A 6 14.99 -50.57 5.41
CA HIS A 6 13.55 -50.76 5.50
C HIS A 6 12.94 -50.98 4.10
N ARG A 7 12.54 -52.21 3.91
CA ARG A 7 11.72 -52.70 2.82
C ARG A 7 10.34 -52.05 2.88
N LEU A 8 9.98 -51.30 1.87
CA LEU A 8 8.60 -50.96 1.56
C LEU A 8 7.87 -52.20 1.04
N ALA A 9 7.00 -52.75 1.87
CA ALA A 9 6.06 -53.79 1.47
C ALA A 9 4.96 -53.15 0.60
N ARG A 10 4.99 -53.47 -0.69
CA ARG A 10 3.85 -53.25 -1.59
C ARG A 10 2.77 -54.26 -1.20
N ILE A 11 1.68 -53.77 -0.61
CA ILE A 11 0.43 -54.53 -0.50
C ILE A 11 -0.29 -54.35 -1.83
N VAL A 12 -0.14 -55.36 -2.68
CA VAL A 12 -1.01 -55.53 -3.84
C VAL A 12 -2.28 -56.20 -3.32
N VAL A 13 -3.33 -55.45 -3.10
CA VAL A 13 -4.68 -55.99 -2.86
C VAL A 13 -5.22 -56.42 -4.22
N THR A 14 -5.04 -57.71 -4.54
CA THR A 14 -5.71 -58.36 -5.65
C THR A 14 -7.14 -58.68 -5.20
N ILE A 15 -8.09 -57.81 -5.49
CA ILE A 15 -9.51 -58.14 -5.36
C ILE A 15 -9.85 -59.00 -6.60
N ALA A 16 -9.93 -60.30 -6.39
CA ALA A 16 -10.53 -61.21 -7.31
C ALA A 16 -12.04 -60.95 -7.37
N ILE A 17 -12.45 -60.10 -8.30
CA ILE A 17 -13.86 -60.01 -8.67
C ILE A 17 -14.13 -61.25 -9.50
N SER A 18 -14.70 -62.26 -8.85
CA SER A 18 -15.32 -63.38 -9.53
C SER A 18 -16.38 -62.86 -10.47
N GLY A 19 -16.07 -62.98 -11.76
CA GLY A 19 -16.95 -62.47 -12.81
C GLY A 19 -18.28 -63.19 -12.78
N LEU A 20 -19.29 -62.46 -12.44
CA LEU A 20 -20.61 -62.70 -13.04
C LEU A 20 -20.67 -61.85 -14.29
N ILE A 21 -20.15 -62.37 -15.38
CA ILE A 21 -20.42 -61.87 -16.72
C ILE A 21 -21.90 -62.17 -16.96
N LEU A 22 -22.76 -61.29 -16.48
CA LEU A 22 -24.06 -61.08 -17.08
C LEU A 22 -23.74 -60.46 -18.44
N SER A 23 -23.65 -61.31 -19.46
CA SER A 23 -23.80 -60.87 -20.84
C SER A 23 -25.20 -60.27 -21.00
N VAL A 24 -25.32 -59.01 -20.60
CA VAL A 24 -26.39 -58.18 -21.15
C VAL A 24 -26.03 -58.00 -22.59
N ASN A 25 -26.54 -58.91 -23.44
CA ASN A 25 -26.79 -58.63 -24.83
C ASN A 25 -27.80 -57.47 -24.86
N GLY A 26 -27.33 -56.26 -24.54
CA GLY A 26 -27.99 -55.05 -24.92
C GLY A 26 -27.90 -54.97 -26.42
N ALA A 27 -28.82 -55.62 -27.09
CA ALA A 27 -29.17 -55.23 -28.43
C ALA A 27 -29.41 -53.73 -28.36
N THR A 28 -28.46 -52.93 -28.88
CA THR A 28 -28.64 -51.48 -28.98
C THR A 28 -29.91 -51.32 -29.79
N ALA A 29 -30.99 -50.96 -29.06
CA ALA A 29 -32.26 -50.68 -29.71
C ALA A 29 -31.99 -49.69 -30.84
N LYS A 30 -32.55 -49.93 -32.02
CA LYS A 30 -32.36 -48.97 -33.11
C LYS A 30 -32.73 -47.60 -32.62
N PRO A 31 -31.88 -46.58 -32.90
CA PRO A 31 -32.14 -45.23 -32.42
C PRO A 31 -33.54 -44.77 -32.80
N ASP A 32 -34.36 -44.40 -31.83
CA ASP A 32 -35.68 -43.83 -32.06
C ASP A 32 -35.57 -42.32 -32.24
N LYS A 33 -35.17 -41.92 -33.43
CA LYS A 33 -34.99 -40.50 -33.76
C LYS A 33 -36.26 -39.68 -33.59
N LYS A 34 -37.45 -40.30 -33.84
CA LYS A 34 -38.73 -39.59 -33.71
C LYS A 34 -39.03 -39.28 -32.23
N ARG A 35 -38.83 -40.26 -31.35
CA ARG A 35 -38.97 -40.09 -29.91
C ARG A 35 -37.93 -39.10 -29.38
N SER A 36 -36.68 -39.26 -29.79
CA SER A 36 -35.60 -38.34 -29.40
C SER A 36 -35.93 -36.88 -29.74
N GLN A 37 -36.42 -36.64 -30.93
CA GLN A 37 -36.82 -35.29 -31.35
C GLN A 37 -38.03 -34.79 -30.59
N ALA A 38 -39.01 -35.63 -30.25
CA ALA A 38 -40.17 -35.23 -29.44
C ALA A 38 -39.78 -34.85 -28.02
N GLU A 39 -38.87 -35.63 -27.38
CA GLU A 39 -38.37 -35.34 -26.05
C GLU A 39 -37.47 -34.10 -26.06
N TYR A 40 -36.64 -33.90 -27.09
CA TYR A 40 -35.86 -32.66 -27.23
C TYR A 40 -36.78 -31.44 -27.32
N GLN A 41 -37.86 -31.48 -28.09
CA GLN A 41 -38.84 -30.39 -28.14
C GLN A 41 -39.59 -30.19 -26.82
N ARG A 42 -39.81 -31.27 -26.03
CA ARG A 42 -40.36 -31.17 -24.69
C ARG A 42 -39.39 -30.42 -23.76
N GLY A 43 -38.08 -30.73 -23.87
CA GLY A 43 -37.04 -30.04 -23.14
C GLY A 43 -37.00 -28.54 -23.43
N LEU A 44 -37.00 -28.16 -24.73
CA LEU A 44 -37.02 -26.74 -25.11
C LEU A 44 -38.23 -25.99 -24.54
N ARG A 45 -39.43 -26.61 -24.57
CA ARG A 45 -40.62 -26.00 -23.93
C ARG A 45 -40.50 -25.87 -22.40
N ALA A 46 -39.80 -26.80 -21.78
CA ALA A 46 -39.53 -26.71 -20.32
C ALA A 46 -38.55 -25.57 -20.01
N ASP A 47 -37.52 -25.38 -20.85
CA ASP A 47 -36.60 -24.24 -20.73
C ASP A 47 -37.31 -22.90 -20.95
N GLU A 48 -38.11 -22.78 -21.95
CA GLU A 48 -38.94 -21.58 -22.20
C GLU A 48 -39.84 -21.24 -21.02
N ALA A 49 -40.30 -22.28 -20.30
CA ALA A 49 -41.11 -22.14 -19.09
C ALA A 49 -40.27 -21.95 -17.78
N GLY A 50 -38.94 -21.88 -17.89
CA GLY A 50 -38.02 -21.73 -16.73
C GLY A 50 -37.91 -23.00 -15.87
N ARG A 51 -38.40 -24.17 -16.35
CA ARG A 51 -38.42 -25.44 -15.59
C ARG A 51 -37.20 -26.30 -15.98
N ARG A 52 -36.03 -25.87 -15.49
CA ARG A 52 -34.73 -26.47 -15.85
C ARG A 52 -34.63 -27.97 -15.56
N ASP A 53 -35.12 -28.42 -14.41
CA ASP A 53 -35.05 -29.84 -14.04
C ASP A 53 -35.88 -30.71 -14.98
N ASP A 54 -37.04 -30.21 -15.41
CA ASP A 54 -37.90 -30.88 -16.42
C ASP A 54 -37.20 -30.90 -17.76
N ALA A 55 -36.48 -29.83 -18.14
CA ALA A 55 -35.71 -29.75 -19.37
C ALA A 55 -34.56 -30.76 -19.37
N ILE A 56 -33.75 -30.81 -18.31
CA ILE A 56 -32.66 -31.80 -18.16
C ILE A 56 -33.20 -33.23 -18.25
N SER A 57 -34.35 -33.51 -17.63
CA SER A 57 -35.00 -34.83 -17.73
C SER A 57 -35.40 -35.16 -19.14
N ALA A 58 -36.07 -34.23 -19.84
CA ALA A 58 -36.51 -34.42 -21.20
C ALA A 58 -35.33 -34.60 -22.19
N TYR A 59 -34.27 -33.80 -22.03
CA TYR A 59 -33.04 -33.98 -22.85
C TYR A 59 -32.37 -35.33 -22.56
N SER A 60 -32.40 -35.79 -21.32
CA SER A 60 -31.87 -37.12 -20.95
C SER A 60 -32.65 -38.25 -21.62
N GLU A 61 -33.98 -38.15 -21.69
CA GLU A 61 -34.84 -39.08 -22.42
C GLU A 61 -34.60 -39.00 -23.93
N ALA A 62 -34.36 -37.79 -24.48
CA ALA A 62 -34.00 -37.62 -25.89
C ALA A 62 -32.66 -38.32 -26.21
N ILE A 63 -31.64 -38.19 -25.36
CA ILE A 63 -30.35 -38.84 -25.50
C ILE A 63 -30.47 -40.36 -25.35
N GLN A 64 -31.30 -40.84 -24.43
CA GLN A 64 -31.56 -42.26 -24.25
C GLN A 64 -32.25 -42.86 -25.48
N ALA A 65 -33.17 -42.13 -26.13
CA ALA A 65 -33.85 -42.56 -27.33
C ALA A 65 -32.91 -42.55 -28.55
N ASP A 66 -32.04 -41.57 -28.68
CA ASP A 66 -31.00 -41.48 -29.72
C ASP A 66 -29.75 -40.77 -29.21
N ALA A 67 -28.75 -41.53 -28.86
CA ALA A 67 -27.45 -41.01 -28.35
C ALA A 67 -26.69 -40.19 -29.41
N SER A 68 -27.09 -40.21 -30.68
CA SER A 68 -26.51 -39.38 -31.75
C SER A 68 -27.14 -37.99 -31.86
N ASN A 69 -28.10 -37.66 -31.02
CA ASN A 69 -28.73 -36.34 -30.99
C ASN A 69 -27.82 -35.29 -30.33
N ALA A 70 -26.94 -34.70 -31.13
CA ALA A 70 -25.97 -33.68 -30.65
C ALA A 70 -26.68 -32.48 -30.01
N GLN A 71 -27.85 -32.10 -30.52
CA GLN A 71 -28.60 -30.95 -29.98
C GLN A 71 -29.10 -31.20 -28.56
N ALA A 72 -29.53 -32.42 -28.25
CA ALA A 72 -29.97 -32.79 -26.90
C ALA A 72 -28.77 -32.77 -25.90
N TRP A 73 -27.61 -33.29 -26.32
CA TRP A 73 -26.38 -33.18 -25.53
C TRP A 73 -25.99 -31.72 -25.26
N ARG A 74 -25.99 -30.87 -26.29
CA ARG A 74 -25.67 -29.46 -26.16
C ARG A 74 -26.63 -28.76 -25.20
N ALA A 75 -27.94 -28.93 -25.36
CA ALA A 75 -28.95 -28.27 -24.55
C ALA A 75 -28.85 -28.71 -23.08
N ARG A 76 -28.71 -30.02 -22.82
CA ARG A 76 -28.51 -30.50 -21.44
C ARG A 76 -27.20 -29.97 -20.82
N GLY A 77 -26.13 -29.92 -21.60
CA GLY A 77 -24.86 -29.33 -21.19
C GLY A 77 -24.98 -27.84 -20.83
N GLN A 78 -25.78 -27.09 -21.59
CA GLN A 78 -26.09 -25.69 -21.27
C GLN A 78 -26.85 -25.56 -19.96
N ASP A 79 -27.82 -26.40 -19.69
CA ASP A 79 -28.59 -26.40 -18.45
C ASP A 79 -27.75 -26.80 -17.25
N TYR A 80 -26.88 -27.82 -17.39
CA TYR A 80 -25.92 -28.16 -16.33
C TYR A 80 -24.97 -27.00 -16.02
N LEU A 81 -24.52 -26.25 -17.05
CA LEU A 81 -23.70 -25.05 -16.84
C LEU A 81 -24.49 -23.99 -16.06
N ALA A 82 -25.74 -23.76 -16.43
CA ALA A 82 -26.60 -22.79 -15.75
C ALA A 82 -26.98 -23.23 -14.31
N ALA A 83 -26.98 -24.55 -14.03
CA ALA A 83 -27.15 -25.13 -12.71
C ALA A 83 -25.86 -25.16 -11.87
N GLY A 84 -24.70 -24.81 -12.47
CA GLY A 84 -23.41 -24.83 -11.81
C GLY A 84 -22.69 -26.19 -11.82
N ASP A 85 -23.29 -27.24 -12.44
CA ASP A 85 -22.68 -28.57 -12.57
C ASP A 85 -21.71 -28.59 -13.74
N ARG A 86 -20.51 -28.09 -13.51
CA ARG A 86 -19.49 -27.89 -14.55
C ARG A 86 -19.00 -29.20 -15.15
N ASP A 87 -18.92 -30.27 -14.36
CA ASP A 87 -18.39 -31.56 -14.83
C ASP A 87 -19.36 -32.22 -15.81
N LYS A 88 -20.66 -32.24 -15.50
CA LYS A 88 -21.67 -32.76 -16.41
C LYS A 88 -21.80 -31.89 -17.66
N ALA A 89 -21.76 -30.57 -17.51
CA ALA A 89 -21.76 -29.65 -18.63
C ALA A 89 -20.59 -29.94 -19.60
N ALA A 90 -19.37 -30.11 -19.05
CA ALA A 90 -18.20 -30.42 -19.87
C ALA A 90 -18.37 -31.73 -20.66
N ALA A 91 -18.79 -32.80 -19.99
CA ALA A 91 -19.00 -34.12 -20.63
C ALA A 91 -20.03 -34.06 -21.75
N ASP A 92 -21.16 -33.40 -21.50
CA ASP A 92 -22.23 -33.26 -22.51
C ASP A 92 -21.79 -32.42 -23.72
N LEU A 93 -21.09 -31.29 -23.46
CA LEU A 93 -20.60 -30.44 -24.56
C LEU A 93 -19.48 -31.11 -25.37
N GLU A 94 -18.61 -31.89 -24.75
CA GLU A 94 -17.61 -32.71 -25.45
C GLU A 94 -18.30 -33.75 -26.37
N GLN A 95 -19.35 -34.39 -25.88
CA GLN A 95 -20.10 -35.34 -26.67
C GLN A 95 -20.86 -34.66 -27.81
N ALA A 96 -21.47 -33.49 -27.58
CA ALA A 96 -22.13 -32.70 -28.62
C ALA A 96 -21.14 -32.33 -29.74
N ILE A 97 -19.97 -31.82 -29.41
CA ILE A 97 -18.90 -31.45 -30.36
C ILE A 97 -18.39 -32.68 -31.11
N LYS A 98 -18.19 -33.80 -30.43
CA LYS A 98 -17.77 -35.05 -31.07
C LYS A 98 -18.76 -35.53 -32.12
N LEU A 99 -20.06 -35.40 -31.82
CA LEU A 99 -21.14 -35.79 -32.75
C LEU A 99 -21.31 -34.80 -33.89
N GLN A 100 -21.14 -33.51 -33.63
CA GLN A 100 -21.31 -32.44 -34.62
C GLN A 100 -20.19 -31.39 -34.50
N PRO A 101 -19.00 -31.64 -35.06
CA PRO A 101 -17.85 -30.73 -34.94
C PRO A 101 -18.06 -29.35 -35.61
N ALA A 102 -19.07 -29.21 -36.45
CA ALA A 102 -19.42 -27.95 -37.13
C ALA A 102 -20.48 -27.15 -36.37
N ASP A 103 -20.90 -27.59 -35.17
CA ASP A 103 -21.88 -26.86 -34.36
C ASP A 103 -21.17 -25.75 -33.52
N ALA A 104 -21.11 -24.57 -34.11
CA ALA A 104 -20.46 -23.42 -33.50
C ALA A 104 -21.01 -23.07 -32.10
N GLU A 105 -22.31 -23.31 -31.84
CA GLU A 105 -22.96 -23.01 -30.56
C GLU A 105 -22.41 -23.88 -29.41
N SER A 106 -22.12 -25.16 -29.68
CA SER A 106 -21.48 -26.04 -28.70
C SER A 106 -20.13 -25.50 -28.21
N TYR A 107 -19.33 -24.93 -29.09
CA TYR A 107 -18.06 -24.29 -28.73
C TYR A 107 -18.29 -23.01 -27.91
N VAL A 108 -19.30 -22.18 -28.26
CA VAL A 108 -19.61 -20.99 -27.48
C VAL A 108 -19.99 -21.35 -26.05
N ILE A 109 -20.85 -22.37 -25.87
CA ILE A 109 -21.28 -22.78 -24.54
C ILE A 109 -20.09 -23.37 -23.75
N ARG A 110 -19.22 -24.17 -24.39
CA ARG A 110 -18.01 -24.69 -23.74
C ARG A 110 -16.99 -23.60 -23.46
N GLY A 111 -16.87 -22.60 -24.30
CA GLY A 111 -16.08 -21.40 -24.04
C GLY A 111 -16.57 -20.64 -22.79
N LYS A 112 -17.90 -20.47 -22.64
CA LYS A 112 -18.50 -19.89 -21.43
C LYS A 112 -18.21 -20.74 -20.18
N LEU A 113 -18.25 -22.07 -20.30
CA LEU A 113 -17.87 -22.98 -19.21
C LEU A 113 -16.40 -22.79 -18.81
N PHE A 114 -15.47 -22.69 -19.76
CA PHE A 114 -14.06 -22.44 -19.47
C PHE A 114 -13.82 -21.06 -18.89
N THR A 115 -14.56 -20.05 -19.32
CA THR A 115 -14.53 -18.72 -18.68
C THR A 115 -14.97 -18.81 -17.21
N ALA A 116 -16.08 -19.50 -16.91
CA ALA A 116 -16.55 -19.72 -15.55
C ALA A 116 -15.61 -20.58 -14.68
N ALA A 117 -14.78 -21.41 -15.31
CA ALA A 117 -13.76 -22.23 -14.68
C ALA A 117 -12.40 -21.49 -14.55
N ASN A 118 -12.33 -20.21 -14.90
CA ASN A 118 -11.09 -19.40 -14.92
C ASN A 118 -9.98 -20.01 -15.80
N GLN A 119 -10.38 -20.51 -17.00
CA GLN A 119 -9.49 -21.09 -18.02
C GLN A 119 -9.59 -20.30 -19.32
N PRO A 120 -9.13 -19.03 -19.33
CA PRO A 120 -9.37 -18.10 -20.44
C PRO A 120 -8.74 -18.54 -21.76
N GLU A 121 -7.58 -19.23 -21.74
CA GLU A 121 -6.93 -19.69 -22.97
C GLU A 121 -7.78 -20.77 -23.69
N ARG A 122 -8.40 -21.67 -22.91
CA ARG A 122 -9.32 -22.68 -23.46
C ARG A 122 -10.59 -22.04 -23.98
N ALA A 123 -11.10 -21.04 -23.29
CA ALA A 123 -12.25 -20.27 -23.73
C ALA A 123 -11.96 -19.56 -25.08
N ILE A 124 -10.81 -18.90 -25.20
CA ILE A 124 -10.36 -18.24 -26.44
C ILE A 124 -10.35 -19.24 -27.58
N HIS A 125 -9.77 -20.45 -27.40
CA HIS A 125 -9.71 -21.47 -28.43
C HIS A 125 -11.10 -21.89 -28.92
N ASP A 126 -12.04 -22.06 -28.02
CA ASP A 126 -13.42 -22.43 -28.40
C ASP A 126 -14.15 -21.27 -29.09
N TYR A 127 -13.99 -20.03 -28.65
CA TYR A 127 -14.54 -18.87 -29.33
C TYR A 127 -13.89 -18.66 -30.71
N ASP A 128 -12.59 -18.90 -30.88
CA ASP A 128 -11.89 -18.89 -32.17
C ASP A 128 -12.51 -19.90 -33.12
N THR A 129 -12.79 -21.12 -32.63
CA THR A 129 -13.42 -22.17 -33.41
C THR A 129 -14.83 -21.78 -33.85
N ALA A 130 -15.63 -21.22 -32.91
CA ALA A 130 -16.99 -20.77 -33.21
C ALA A 130 -17.00 -19.67 -34.28
N ILE A 131 -16.13 -18.69 -34.19
CA ILE A 131 -15.98 -17.61 -35.18
C ILE A 131 -15.46 -18.17 -36.50
N GLY A 132 -14.52 -19.11 -36.47
CA GLY A 132 -14.03 -19.83 -37.67
C GLY A 132 -15.14 -20.56 -38.39
N LEU A 133 -16.13 -21.08 -37.68
CA LEU A 133 -17.37 -21.67 -38.20
C LEU A 133 -18.42 -20.63 -38.67
N LYS A 134 -18.02 -19.35 -38.79
CA LYS A 134 -18.83 -18.22 -39.26
C LYS A 134 -19.95 -17.80 -38.30
N LEU A 135 -19.80 -18.04 -37.01
CA LEU A 135 -20.73 -17.53 -36.01
C LEU A 135 -20.37 -16.08 -35.66
N ASP A 136 -20.92 -15.15 -36.40
CA ASP A 136 -20.65 -13.72 -36.31
C ASP A 136 -21.68 -13.06 -35.38
N ARG A 137 -21.42 -13.09 -34.08
CA ARG A 137 -22.33 -12.61 -33.03
C ARG A 137 -21.63 -11.73 -32.01
N THR A 138 -22.30 -10.66 -31.58
CA THR A 138 -21.80 -9.71 -30.60
C THR A 138 -21.36 -10.36 -29.30
N ASP A 139 -22.16 -11.30 -28.76
CA ASP A 139 -21.83 -11.95 -27.47
C ASP A 139 -20.57 -12.83 -27.53
N VAL A 140 -20.29 -13.44 -28.69
CA VAL A 140 -19.10 -14.28 -28.90
C VAL A 140 -17.84 -13.42 -28.93
N TYR A 141 -17.85 -12.33 -29.71
CA TYR A 141 -16.73 -11.37 -29.71
C TYR A 141 -16.54 -10.71 -28.36
N THR A 142 -17.63 -10.33 -27.68
CA THR A 142 -17.54 -9.75 -26.32
C THR A 142 -16.93 -10.74 -25.32
N ALA A 143 -17.35 -12.00 -25.39
CA ALA A 143 -16.82 -13.04 -24.50
C ALA A 143 -15.33 -13.34 -24.76
N ARG A 144 -14.92 -13.41 -26.05
CA ARG A 144 -13.51 -13.60 -26.41
C ARG A 144 -12.68 -12.37 -26.04
N GLY A 145 -13.20 -11.17 -26.27
CA GLY A 145 -12.57 -9.91 -25.85
C GLY A 145 -12.33 -9.86 -24.35
N ASN A 146 -13.29 -10.29 -23.53
CA ASN A 146 -13.13 -10.41 -22.08
C ASN A 146 -12.06 -11.45 -21.69
N ALA A 147 -12.00 -12.58 -22.39
CA ALA A 147 -10.95 -13.58 -22.18
C ALA A 147 -9.55 -13.03 -22.58
N TYR A 148 -9.46 -12.20 -23.61
CA TYR A 148 -8.23 -11.49 -23.97
C TYR A 148 -7.84 -10.43 -22.94
N LEU A 149 -8.80 -9.73 -22.30
CA LEU A 149 -8.51 -8.84 -21.16
C LEU A 149 -7.86 -9.62 -20.01
N THR A 150 -8.45 -10.77 -19.65
CA THR A 150 -7.94 -11.62 -18.57
C THR A 150 -6.53 -12.13 -18.84
N THR A 151 -6.20 -12.41 -20.11
CA THR A 151 -4.86 -12.86 -20.54
C THR A 151 -3.93 -11.73 -20.94
N VAL A 152 -4.28 -10.49 -20.62
CA VAL A 152 -3.45 -9.28 -20.86
C VAL A 152 -3.15 -9.04 -22.37
N GLN A 153 -4.00 -9.56 -23.27
CA GLN A 153 -3.88 -9.39 -24.72
C GLN A 153 -4.74 -8.20 -25.19
N TYR A 154 -4.48 -7.01 -24.66
CA TYR A 154 -5.32 -5.83 -24.82
C TYR A 154 -5.60 -5.42 -26.27
N ALA A 155 -4.61 -5.54 -27.18
CA ALA A 155 -4.81 -5.22 -28.61
C ALA A 155 -5.88 -6.11 -29.24
N LYS A 156 -5.84 -7.43 -29.00
CA LYS A 156 -6.84 -8.36 -29.50
C LYS A 156 -8.22 -8.13 -28.87
N ALA A 157 -8.24 -7.79 -27.58
CA ALA A 157 -9.48 -7.42 -26.91
C ALA A 157 -10.15 -6.21 -27.60
N ILE A 158 -9.38 -5.17 -27.95
CA ILE A 158 -9.87 -3.98 -28.66
C ILE A 158 -10.45 -4.35 -30.03
N GLU A 159 -9.79 -5.25 -30.77
CA GLU A 159 -10.27 -5.72 -32.06
C GLU A 159 -11.64 -6.43 -31.92
N ASP A 160 -11.76 -7.33 -30.96
CA ASP A 160 -12.98 -8.07 -30.69
C ASP A 160 -14.13 -7.17 -30.24
N PHE A 161 -13.90 -6.32 -29.27
CA PHE A 161 -14.92 -5.37 -28.84
C PHE A 161 -15.32 -4.40 -29.95
N THR A 162 -14.37 -4.02 -30.82
CA THR A 162 -14.69 -3.19 -31.98
C THR A 162 -15.59 -3.94 -32.97
N GLN A 163 -15.36 -5.23 -33.18
CA GLN A 163 -16.23 -6.04 -33.99
C GLN A 163 -17.62 -6.24 -33.33
N ALA A 164 -17.65 -6.49 -32.02
CA ALA A 164 -18.89 -6.60 -31.27
C ALA A 164 -19.75 -5.32 -31.37
N ILE A 165 -19.11 -4.14 -31.27
CA ILE A 165 -19.77 -2.84 -31.44
C ILE A 165 -20.32 -2.65 -32.83
N LYS A 166 -19.56 -3.03 -33.89
CA LYS A 166 -20.06 -2.95 -35.29
C LYS A 166 -21.30 -3.79 -35.52
N LEU A 167 -21.37 -4.95 -34.87
CA LEU A 167 -22.52 -5.85 -34.99
C LEU A 167 -23.73 -5.32 -34.20
N ARG A 168 -23.50 -4.64 -33.09
CA ARG A 168 -24.56 -4.13 -32.22
C ARG A 168 -24.11 -2.89 -31.44
N LEU A 169 -24.59 -1.72 -31.89
CA LEU A 169 -24.21 -0.42 -31.37
C LEU A 169 -24.86 -0.08 -30.01
N ASP A 170 -25.98 -0.71 -29.66
CA ASP A 170 -26.79 -0.43 -28.47
C ASP A 170 -26.45 -1.34 -27.27
N ASN A 171 -25.34 -2.09 -27.34
CA ASN A 171 -24.87 -2.90 -26.24
C ASN A 171 -23.75 -2.16 -25.48
N PRO A 172 -23.93 -1.85 -24.17
CA PRO A 172 -22.92 -1.14 -23.38
C PRO A 172 -21.68 -1.99 -23.06
N GLU A 173 -21.79 -3.33 -22.99
CA GLU A 173 -20.70 -4.20 -22.53
C GLU A 173 -19.43 -4.14 -23.41
N PRO A 174 -19.51 -4.18 -24.77
CA PRO A 174 -18.30 -4.06 -25.58
C PRO A 174 -17.60 -2.71 -25.47
N TYR A 175 -18.34 -1.61 -25.25
CA TYR A 175 -17.75 -0.30 -24.97
C TYR A 175 -17.01 -0.32 -23.63
N MET A 176 -17.63 -0.89 -22.60
CA MET A 176 -16.99 -1.07 -21.28
C MET A 176 -15.67 -1.84 -21.42
N GLY A 177 -15.70 -3.02 -22.05
CA GLY A 177 -14.50 -3.84 -22.23
C GLY A 177 -13.41 -3.17 -23.07
N ARG A 178 -13.80 -2.47 -24.16
CA ARG A 178 -12.84 -1.73 -24.98
C ARG A 178 -12.21 -0.56 -24.24
N GLY A 179 -13.00 0.16 -23.45
CA GLY A 179 -12.53 1.22 -22.57
C GLY A 179 -11.51 0.71 -21.56
N MET A 180 -11.78 -0.43 -20.92
CA MET A 180 -10.82 -1.07 -20.00
C MET A 180 -9.51 -1.46 -20.69
N ALA A 181 -9.58 -2.07 -21.88
CA ALA A 181 -8.40 -2.45 -22.66
C ALA A 181 -7.55 -1.23 -23.05
N ARG A 182 -8.21 -0.13 -23.48
CA ARG A 182 -7.56 1.13 -23.83
C ARG A 182 -6.94 1.81 -22.60
N ALA A 183 -7.63 1.82 -21.46
CA ALA A 183 -7.10 2.35 -20.21
C ALA A 183 -5.84 1.59 -19.75
N ALA A 184 -5.83 0.26 -19.88
CA ALA A 184 -4.66 -0.58 -19.59
C ALA A 184 -3.46 -0.25 -20.49
N LEU A 185 -3.70 0.14 -21.75
CA LEU A 185 -2.69 0.63 -22.69
C LEU A 185 -2.39 2.14 -22.51
N ARG A 186 -2.91 2.78 -21.46
CA ARG A 186 -2.78 4.21 -21.14
C ARG A 186 -3.35 5.15 -22.23
N GLN A 187 -4.24 4.64 -23.09
CA GLN A 187 -4.99 5.41 -24.07
C GLN A 187 -6.21 6.06 -23.40
N PHE A 188 -5.95 6.92 -22.40
CA PHE A 188 -6.99 7.39 -21.48
C PHE A 188 -8.12 8.18 -22.16
N ARG A 189 -7.82 8.97 -23.19
CA ARG A 189 -8.85 9.74 -23.93
C ARG A 189 -9.83 8.82 -24.63
N ASP A 190 -9.30 7.85 -25.39
CA ASP A 190 -10.13 6.90 -26.11
C ASP A 190 -10.92 5.97 -25.16
N ALA A 191 -10.33 5.66 -23.99
CA ALA A 191 -11.03 4.91 -22.94
C ALA A 191 -12.21 5.71 -22.38
N ILE A 192 -12.02 7.01 -22.10
CA ILE A 192 -13.07 7.91 -21.61
C ILE A 192 -14.21 8.00 -22.63
N ASP A 193 -13.90 8.08 -23.93
CA ASP A 193 -14.93 8.12 -24.98
C ASP A 193 -15.74 6.83 -25.01
N ASP A 194 -15.09 5.66 -24.85
CA ASP A 194 -15.79 4.38 -24.75
C ASP A 194 -16.70 4.31 -23.52
N PHE A 195 -16.18 4.72 -22.35
CA PHE A 195 -17.00 4.76 -21.12
C PHE A 195 -18.16 5.77 -21.23
N ASN A 196 -17.98 6.89 -21.94
CA ASN A 196 -19.07 7.82 -22.22
C ASN A 196 -20.18 7.15 -23.03
N GLN A 197 -19.83 6.38 -24.08
CA GLN A 197 -20.80 5.62 -24.86
C GLN A 197 -21.47 4.53 -24.01
N CYS A 198 -20.71 3.79 -23.22
CA CYS A 198 -21.24 2.81 -22.27
C CYS A 198 -22.28 3.44 -21.34
N LEU A 199 -21.96 4.56 -20.72
CA LEU A 199 -22.83 5.28 -19.78
C LEU A 199 -24.00 6.00 -20.47
N SER A 200 -23.89 6.36 -21.74
CA SER A 200 -25.03 6.89 -22.51
C SER A 200 -26.09 5.82 -22.73
N LEU A 201 -25.68 4.54 -22.90
CA LEU A 201 -26.56 3.40 -23.06
C LEU A 201 -27.08 2.86 -21.71
N LYS A 202 -26.25 2.93 -20.66
CA LYS A 202 -26.60 2.48 -19.31
C LYS A 202 -26.13 3.50 -18.26
N PRO A 203 -26.93 4.55 -17.98
CA PRO A 203 -26.50 5.67 -17.12
C PRO A 203 -26.15 5.28 -15.68
N ASN A 204 -26.79 4.26 -15.14
CA ASN A 204 -26.58 3.77 -13.76
C ASN A 204 -25.64 2.54 -13.74
N TYR A 205 -24.61 2.54 -14.58
CA TYR A 205 -23.62 1.47 -14.58
C TYR A 205 -22.44 1.88 -13.68
N GLU A 206 -22.53 1.48 -12.41
CA GLU A 206 -21.58 1.86 -11.36
C GLU A 206 -20.14 1.50 -11.74
N GLU A 207 -19.89 0.28 -12.21
CA GLU A 207 -18.56 -0.18 -12.61
C GLU A 207 -17.97 0.70 -13.74
N ALA A 208 -18.79 1.15 -14.69
CA ALA A 208 -18.33 2.05 -15.76
C ALA A 208 -17.97 3.44 -15.23
N LEU A 209 -18.66 3.94 -14.20
CA LEU A 209 -18.30 5.19 -13.53
C LEU A 209 -16.95 5.06 -12.82
N VAL A 210 -16.73 3.96 -12.11
CA VAL A 210 -15.44 3.69 -11.42
C VAL A 210 -14.31 3.59 -12.45
N GLU A 211 -14.47 2.81 -13.53
CA GLU A 211 -13.45 2.67 -14.57
C GLU A 211 -13.18 3.98 -15.31
N ARG A 212 -14.24 4.78 -15.61
CA ARG A 212 -14.05 6.11 -16.20
C ARG A 212 -13.29 7.05 -15.27
N SER A 213 -13.55 6.98 -13.97
CA SER A 213 -12.82 7.75 -12.96
C SER A 213 -11.33 7.42 -12.94
N LEU A 214 -10.98 6.14 -13.08
CA LEU A 214 -9.59 5.70 -13.19
C LEU A 214 -8.93 6.22 -14.48
N ALA A 215 -9.67 6.22 -15.59
CA ALA A 215 -9.20 6.80 -16.85
C ALA A 215 -9.02 8.33 -16.75
N TYR A 216 -9.94 9.05 -16.09
CA TYR A 216 -9.78 10.48 -15.79
C TYR A 216 -8.56 10.73 -14.89
N THR A 217 -8.36 9.91 -13.86
CA THR A 217 -7.18 10.00 -12.98
C THR A 217 -5.89 9.81 -13.77
N GLY A 218 -5.84 8.81 -14.66
CA GLY A 218 -4.72 8.58 -15.56
C GLY A 218 -4.47 9.71 -16.56
N ALA A 219 -5.52 10.42 -16.94
CA ALA A 219 -5.46 11.63 -17.79
C ALA A 219 -5.14 12.92 -17.01
N GLY A 220 -5.07 12.86 -15.66
CA GLY A 220 -4.83 14.02 -14.79
C GLY A 220 -6.07 14.82 -14.44
N ASP A 221 -7.27 14.42 -14.85
CA ASP A 221 -8.53 15.10 -14.53
C ASP A 221 -9.16 14.54 -13.23
N HIS A 222 -8.54 14.90 -12.12
CA HIS A 222 -8.99 14.44 -10.80
C HIS A 222 -10.38 15.00 -10.41
N GLY A 223 -10.77 16.16 -10.97
CA GLY A 223 -12.07 16.75 -10.72
C GLY A 223 -13.21 15.88 -11.25
N ARG A 224 -13.14 15.45 -12.53
CA ARG A 224 -14.13 14.56 -13.12
C ARG A 224 -14.09 13.17 -12.50
N ALA A 225 -12.89 12.67 -12.17
CA ALA A 225 -12.75 11.41 -11.45
C ALA A 225 -13.53 11.41 -10.13
N ASN A 226 -13.41 12.47 -9.33
CA ASN A 226 -14.15 12.62 -8.06
C ASN A 226 -15.67 12.69 -8.26
N GLN A 227 -16.13 13.33 -9.36
CA GLN A 227 -17.56 13.38 -9.69
C GLN A 227 -18.11 12.00 -10.01
N ASP A 228 -17.42 11.23 -10.86
CA ASP A 228 -17.82 9.88 -11.24
C ASP A 228 -17.87 8.93 -10.03
N LEU A 229 -16.86 8.97 -9.17
CA LEU A 229 -16.83 8.16 -7.94
C LEU A 229 -17.92 8.55 -6.95
N THR A 230 -18.25 9.85 -6.88
CA THR A 230 -19.37 10.31 -6.08
C THR A 230 -20.72 9.80 -6.62
N ALA A 231 -20.86 9.70 -7.95
CA ALA A 231 -22.03 9.11 -8.57
C ALA A 231 -22.08 7.59 -8.37
N ALA A 232 -20.95 6.89 -8.52
CA ALA A 232 -20.83 5.46 -8.27
C ALA A 232 -21.24 5.09 -6.84
N LEU A 233 -20.73 5.81 -5.85
CA LEU A 233 -21.05 5.60 -4.43
C LEU A 233 -22.50 5.94 -4.04
N LYS A 234 -23.20 6.75 -4.82
CA LYS A 234 -24.65 6.92 -4.66
C LYS A 234 -25.43 5.71 -5.15
N LEU A 235 -24.91 5.00 -6.16
CA LEU A 235 -25.52 3.79 -6.70
C LEU A 235 -25.20 2.58 -5.83
N GLN A 236 -23.94 2.44 -5.43
CA GLN A 236 -23.45 1.35 -4.57
C GLN A 236 -22.61 1.89 -3.41
N PRO A 237 -23.26 2.26 -2.27
CA PRO A 237 -22.54 2.76 -1.10
C PRO A 237 -21.60 1.74 -0.44
N GLU A 238 -21.81 0.45 -0.73
CA GLU A 238 -21.03 -0.65 -0.14
C GLU A 238 -19.79 -1.03 -0.95
N ASP A 239 -19.55 -0.37 -2.10
CA ASP A 239 -18.34 -0.63 -2.88
C ASP A 239 -17.09 -0.04 -2.22
N GLU A 240 -16.31 -0.89 -1.54
CA GLU A 240 -15.01 -0.54 -0.91
C GLU A 240 -14.05 0.08 -1.92
N ARG A 241 -14.00 -0.50 -3.13
CA ARG A 241 -13.09 -0.04 -4.20
C ARG A 241 -13.36 1.42 -4.58
N ALA A 242 -14.62 1.80 -4.71
CA ALA A 242 -14.99 3.18 -5.05
C ALA A 242 -14.61 4.17 -3.94
N TRP A 243 -14.81 3.80 -2.67
CA TRP A 243 -14.36 4.61 -1.53
C TRP A 243 -12.83 4.78 -1.54
N ARG A 244 -12.08 3.70 -1.69
CA ARG A 244 -10.62 3.72 -1.73
C ARG A 244 -10.09 4.56 -2.88
N VAL A 245 -10.65 4.40 -4.10
CA VAL A 245 -10.24 5.17 -5.27
C VAL A 245 -10.57 6.64 -5.10
N ARG A 246 -11.76 6.99 -4.53
CA ARG A 246 -12.10 8.39 -4.28
C ARG A 246 -11.20 9.03 -3.24
N GLY A 247 -10.82 8.31 -2.19
CA GLY A 247 -9.82 8.75 -1.23
C GLY A 247 -8.51 9.14 -1.90
N ALA A 248 -7.98 8.28 -2.78
CA ALA A 248 -6.77 8.55 -3.53
C ALA A 248 -6.90 9.74 -4.51
N VAL A 249 -8.06 9.92 -5.14
CA VAL A 249 -8.34 11.08 -5.99
C VAL A 249 -8.42 12.36 -5.17
N ARG A 250 -9.04 12.33 -3.99
CA ARG A 250 -9.12 13.47 -3.07
C ARG A 250 -7.75 13.90 -2.55
N GLU A 251 -6.86 12.96 -2.29
CA GLU A 251 -5.46 13.27 -1.98
C GLU A 251 -4.80 14.09 -3.11
N ARG A 252 -5.03 13.72 -4.37
CA ARG A 252 -4.49 14.45 -5.52
C ARG A 252 -5.11 15.84 -5.68
N LEU A 253 -6.31 16.03 -5.19
CA LEU A 253 -7.01 17.32 -5.14
C LEU A 253 -6.62 18.17 -3.91
N GLY A 254 -5.85 17.61 -2.95
CA GLY A 254 -5.51 18.28 -1.69
C GLY A 254 -6.65 18.30 -0.66
N ASP A 255 -7.70 17.50 -0.87
CA ASP A 255 -8.81 17.31 0.08
C ASP A 255 -8.45 16.20 1.07
N ASP A 256 -7.55 16.52 1.99
CA ASP A 256 -7.01 15.55 2.95
C ASP A 256 -8.08 15.06 3.94
N ASP A 257 -8.94 15.93 4.44
CA ASP A 257 -10.03 15.52 5.34
C ASP A 257 -11.04 14.61 4.62
N GLY A 258 -11.38 14.93 3.38
CA GLY A 258 -12.22 14.08 2.54
C GLY A 258 -11.56 12.72 2.24
N ALA A 259 -10.25 12.69 2.01
CA ALA A 259 -9.52 11.44 1.80
C ALA A 259 -9.52 10.55 3.04
N VAL A 260 -9.29 11.12 4.24
CA VAL A 260 -9.38 10.39 5.52
C VAL A 260 -10.78 9.81 5.73
N ALA A 261 -11.83 10.57 5.43
CA ALA A 261 -13.21 10.09 5.53
C ALA A 261 -13.46 8.91 4.59
N ASP A 262 -13.05 9.01 3.32
CA ASP A 262 -13.24 7.96 2.32
C ASP A 262 -12.45 6.68 2.66
N TYR A 263 -11.20 6.80 3.07
CA TYR A 263 -10.45 5.63 3.54
C TYR A 263 -11.04 5.01 4.81
N SER A 264 -11.66 5.80 5.68
CA SER A 264 -12.34 5.28 6.86
C SER A 264 -13.57 4.46 6.49
N GLU A 265 -14.35 4.90 5.49
CA GLU A 265 -15.45 4.12 4.93
C GLU A 265 -14.99 2.83 4.24
N ALA A 266 -13.87 2.89 3.49
CA ALA A 266 -13.27 1.69 2.89
C ALA A 266 -12.82 0.69 3.98
N ILE A 267 -12.17 1.15 5.04
CA ILE A 267 -11.72 0.32 6.18
C ILE A 267 -12.90 -0.35 6.90
N GLN A 268 -14.05 0.32 7.02
CA GLN A 268 -15.25 -0.30 7.62
C GLN A 268 -15.73 -1.50 6.81
N ARG A 269 -15.56 -1.46 5.49
CA ARG A 269 -16.00 -2.52 4.57
C ARG A 269 -14.96 -3.64 4.44
N ASP A 270 -13.68 -3.27 4.37
CA ASP A 270 -12.58 -4.25 4.42
C ASP A 270 -11.54 -3.90 5.51
N PRO A 271 -11.79 -4.29 6.76
CA PRO A 271 -10.89 -4.02 7.87
C PRO A 271 -9.61 -4.88 7.85
N LYS A 272 -9.43 -5.74 6.83
CA LYS A 272 -8.25 -6.61 6.69
C LYS A 272 -7.32 -6.17 5.56
N ASP A 273 -7.65 -5.14 4.80
CA ASP A 273 -6.73 -4.57 3.81
C ASP A 273 -5.74 -3.60 4.46
N ALA A 274 -4.50 -4.07 4.67
CA ALA A 274 -3.43 -3.25 5.24
C ALA A 274 -3.13 -1.97 4.43
N ARG A 275 -3.39 -1.99 3.12
CA ARG A 275 -3.13 -0.84 2.22
C ARG A 275 -4.01 0.35 2.55
N LEU A 276 -5.24 0.13 3.02
CA LEU A 276 -6.15 1.20 3.41
C LEU A 276 -5.64 1.97 4.63
N TYR A 277 -5.11 1.25 5.61
CA TYR A 277 -4.50 1.87 6.80
C TYR A 277 -3.21 2.60 6.44
N LEU A 278 -2.39 2.06 5.54
CA LEU A 278 -1.19 2.75 5.05
C LEU A 278 -1.55 4.04 4.31
N ALA A 279 -2.57 4.00 3.45
CA ALA A 279 -3.04 5.17 2.72
C ALA A 279 -3.58 6.24 3.70
N ARG A 280 -4.50 5.89 4.61
CA ARG A 280 -5.02 6.84 5.60
C ARG A 280 -3.93 7.38 6.52
N GLY A 281 -3.02 6.51 6.97
CA GLY A 281 -1.87 6.91 7.77
C GLY A 281 -0.91 7.85 7.03
N ALA A 282 -0.77 7.73 5.72
CA ALA A 282 0.01 8.67 4.91
C ALA A 282 -0.66 10.06 4.87
N VAL A 283 -1.98 10.12 4.71
CA VAL A 283 -2.74 11.38 4.76
C VAL A 283 -2.63 12.00 6.15
N HIS A 284 -2.82 11.23 7.22
CA HIS A 284 -2.64 11.73 8.59
C HIS A 284 -1.23 12.31 8.82
N ALA A 285 -0.18 11.66 8.33
CA ALA A 285 1.19 12.15 8.45
C ALA A 285 1.38 13.48 7.70
N ARG A 286 0.82 13.64 6.49
CA ARG A 286 0.85 14.89 5.72
C ARG A 286 0.13 16.03 6.46
N MET A 287 -0.94 15.70 7.19
CA MET A 287 -1.66 16.65 8.06
C MET A 287 -0.95 16.90 9.41
N ASN A 288 0.25 16.38 9.62
CA ASN A 288 0.99 16.40 10.89
C ASN A 288 0.26 15.70 12.06
N ARG A 289 -0.72 14.85 11.77
CA ARG A 289 -1.44 14.01 12.75
C ARG A 289 -0.65 12.71 12.97
N TYR A 290 0.56 12.82 13.54
CA TYR A 290 1.52 11.71 13.61
C TYR A 290 1.08 10.56 14.50
N GLN A 291 0.28 10.82 15.54
CA GLN A 291 -0.25 9.77 16.42
C GLN A 291 -1.30 8.91 15.71
N GLU A 292 -2.18 9.56 14.93
CA GLU A 292 -3.18 8.88 14.08
C GLU A 292 -2.48 8.07 12.99
N ALA A 293 -1.48 8.65 12.35
CA ALA A 293 -0.65 7.96 11.36
C ALA A 293 0.05 6.74 11.95
N LEU A 294 0.57 6.83 13.19
CA LEU A 294 1.20 5.71 13.87
C LEU A 294 0.21 4.58 14.12
N ARG A 295 -0.98 4.87 14.66
CA ARG A 295 -2.02 3.85 14.91
C ARG A 295 -2.41 3.10 13.64
N ASP A 296 -2.60 3.83 12.55
CA ASP A 296 -2.92 3.21 11.26
C ASP A 296 -1.78 2.30 10.77
N ARG A 297 -0.54 2.77 10.86
CA ARG A 297 0.63 2.00 10.43
C ARG A 297 0.92 0.79 11.34
N GLU A 298 0.64 0.90 12.64
CA GLU A 298 0.65 -0.25 13.56
C GLU A 298 -0.37 -1.29 13.14
N ARG A 299 -1.59 -0.85 12.80
CA ARG A 299 -2.63 -1.75 12.33
C ARG A 299 -2.26 -2.42 11.01
N ALA A 300 -1.64 -1.69 10.09
CA ALA A 300 -1.15 -2.27 8.83
C ALA A 300 -0.09 -3.38 9.07
N VAL A 301 0.84 -3.17 10.00
CA VAL A 301 1.85 -4.18 10.38
C VAL A 301 1.20 -5.40 11.06
N GLU A 302 0.16 -5.20 11.89
CA GLU A 302 -0.57 -6.30 12.51
C GLU A 302 -1.30 -7.17 11.47
N ILE A 303 -1.88 -6.55 10.44
CA ILE A 303 -2.61 -7.26 9.37
C ILE A 303 -1.63 -8.01 8.45
N ASP A 304 -0.56 -7.34 8.03
CA ASP A 304 0.47 -7.93 7.17
C ASP A 304 1.88 -7.73 7.75
N PRO A 305 2.32 -8.64 8.64
CA PRO A 305 3.65 -8.58 9.25
C PRO A 305 4.81 -8.83 8.28
N ARG A 306 4.53 -9.16 7.02
CA ARG A 306 5.56 -9.38 5.99
C ARG A 306 5.66 -8.22 4.99
N ASN A 307 4.92 -7.16 5.19
CA ASN A 307 4.95 -5.99 4.32
C ASN A 307 6.08 -5.03 4.72
N PRO A 308 7.18 -4.93 3.97
CA PRO A 308 8.29 -4.03 4.30
C PRO A 308 7.90 -2.56 4.25
N GLU A 309 6.94 -2.16 3.38
CA GLU A 309 6.47 -0.78 3.28
C GLU A 309 5.77 -0.33 4.57
N ALA A 310 5.03 -1.23 5.23
CA ALA A 310 4.36 -0.94 6.49
C ALA A 310 5.37 -0.60 7.60
N TYR A 311 6.48 -1.32 7.68
CA TYR A 311 7.56 -1.04 8.62
C TYR A 311 8.28 0.28 8.28
N VAL A 312 8.59 0.54 7.01
CA VAL A 312 9.18 1.81 6.59
C VAL A 312 8.27 2.98 6.98
N ALA A 313 6.97 2.86 6.70
CA ALA A 313 5.99 3.87 7.03
C ALA A 313 5.88 4.08 8.56
N ARG A 314 5.75 3.00 9.35
CA ARG A 314 5.67 3.08 10.82
C ARG A 314 6.94 3.66 11.42
N GLY A 315 8.10 3.26 10.92
CA GLY A 315 9.39 3.83 11.28
C GLY A 315 9.47 5.33 11.01
N GLY A 316 8.78 5.82 9.96
CA GLY A 316 8.60 7.26 9.70
C GLY A 316 7.80 7.94 10.80
N SER A 317 6.64 7.39 11.20
CA SER A 317 5.84 7.94 12.31
C SER A 317 6.60 7.95 13.63
N TYR A 318 7.31 6.89 13.97
CA TYR A 318 8.15 6.86 15.17
C TYR A 318 9.20 7.97 15.15
N HIS A 319 9.81 8.22 14.00
CA HIS A 319 10.80 9.29 13.87
C HIS A 319 10.18 10.68 14.11
N GLU A 320 9.01 10.98 13.51
CA GLU A 320 8.31 12.24 13.69
C GLU A 320 7.85 12.46 15.15
N LEU A 321 7.59 11.37 15.88
CA LEU A 321 7.23 11.39 17.30
C LEU A 321 8.45 11.41 18.23
N GLY A 322 9.68 11.40 17.69
CA GLY A 322 10.92 11.40 18.46
C GLY A 322 11.35 10.03 18.99
N GLU A 323 10.66 8.96 18.60
CA GLU A 323 10.98 7.58 18.98
C GLU A 323 11.95 6.94 17.97
N HIS A 324 13.10 7.58 17.80
CA HIS A 324 14.05 7.33 16.70
C HIS A 324 14.57 5.88 16.66
N GLU A 325 14.86 5.29 17.84
CA GLU A 325 15.37 3.90 17.91
C GLU A 325 14.31 2.88 17.44
N LYS A 326 13.04 3.09 17.78
CA LYS A 326 11.96 2.26 17.24
C LYS A 326 11.85 2.42 15.72
N GLY A 327 11.98 3.67 15.24
CA GLY A 327 11.98 3.94 13.81
C GLY A 327 13.14 3.27 13.07
N LEU A 328 14.33 3.20 13.66
CA LEU A 328 15.48 2.48 13.10
C LEU A 328 15.27 0.95 13.12
N ALA A 329 14.71 0.42 14.22
CA ALA A 329 14.39 -1.01 14.33
C ALA A 329 13.40 -1.44 13.24
N ASP A 330 12.34 -0.67 13.00
CA ASP A 330 11.36 -0.92 11.95
C ASP A 330 12.00 -0.93 10.55
N ARG A 331 12.81 0.08 10.23
CA ARG A 331 13.49 0.16 8.93
C ARG A 331 14.50 -0.97 8.75
N THR A 332 15.13 -1.43 9.84
CA THR A 332 15.99 -2.62 9.83
C THR A 332 15.18 -3.89 9.56
N THR A 333 14.00 -4.01 10.15
CA THR A 333 13.06 -5.10 9.86
C THR A 333 12.61 -5.08 8.40
N ALA A 334 12.30 -3.90 7.85
CA ALA A 334 11.94 -3.75 6.44
C ALA A 334 13.04 -4.23 5.50
N ILE A 335 14.31 -3.89 5.78
CA ILE A 335 15.48 -4.37 5.03
C ILE A 335 15.63 -5.90 5.17
N GLY A 336 15.35 -6.45 6.35
CA GLY A 336 15.37 -7.90 6.57
C GLY A 336 14.31 -8.64 5.76
N LEU A 337 13.13 -8.03 5.57
CA LEU A 337 12.03 -8.58 4.76
C LEU A 337 12.29 -8.46 3.26
N ASP A 338 12.83 -7.32 2.83
CA ASP A 338 13.20 -7.06 1.43
C ASP A 338 14.57 -6.37 1.34
N PRO A 339 15.67 -7.13 1.30
CA PRO A 339 17.02 -6.58 1.15
C PRO A 339 17.27 -5.87 -0.18
N ALA A 340 16.43 -6.12 -1.20
CA ALA A 340 16.53 -5.51 -2.51
C ALA A 340 15.73 -4.18 -2.61
N SER A 341 15.04 -3.77 -1.57
CA SER A 341 14.26 -2.52 -1.56
C SER A 341 15.17 -1.29 -1.41
N PRO A 342 15.40 -0.46 -2.44
CA PRO A 342 16.16 0.77 -2.31
C PRO A 342 15.46 1.76 -1.35
N VAL A 343 14.13 1.71 -1.26
CA VAL A 343 13.33 2.57 -0.39
C VAL A 343 13.64 2.31 1.09
N ALA A 344 13.74 1.04 1.49
CA ALA A 344 14.02 0.69 2.89
C ALA A 344 15.43 1.15 3.31
N TRP A 345 16.44 0.95 2.45
CA TRP A 345 17.80 1.41 2.68
C TRP A 345 17.88 2.94 2.72
N THR A 346 17.22 3.64 1.76
CA THR A 346 17.18 5.11 1.76
C THR A 346 16.50 5.64 3.04
N ALA A 347 15.40 5.02 3.45
CA ALA A 347 14.68 5.43 4.66
C ALA A 347 15.53 5.29 5.93
N ARG A 348 16.31 4.18 6.06
CA ARG A 348 17.21 4.01 7.21
C ARG A 348 18.41 4.94 7.13
N GLY A 349 19.00 5.09 5.98
CA GLY A 349 20.10 6.05 5.75
C GLY A 349 19.70 7.49 6.04
N ASN A 350 18.48 7.91 5.65
CA ASN A 350 17.95 9.21 6.00
C ASN A 350 17.76 9.37 7.52
N ALA A 351 17.25 8.33 8.20
CA ALA A 351 17.13 8.35 9.63
C ALA A 351 18.48 8.49 10.34
N TYR A 352 19.49 7.76 9.91
CA TYR A 352 20.86 7.91 10.39
C TYR A 352 21.40 9.33 10.15
N TYR A 353 21.18 9.90 8.97
CA TYR A 353 21.57 11.27 8.65
C TYR A 353 20.93 12.29 9.60
N LEU A 354 19.63 12.20 9.84
CA LEU A 354 18.90 13.10 10.75
C LEU A 354 19.33 12.95 12.20
N LEU A 355 19.85 11.79 12.59
CA LEU A 355 20.41 11.52 13.92
C LEU A 355 21.89 11.90 14.04
N GLY A 356 22.52 12.41 12.98
CA GLY A 356 23.94 12.75 12.97
C GLY A 356 24.89 11.56 12.85
N ARG A 357 24.36 10.37 12.56
CA ARG A 357 25.12 9.12 12.35
C ARG A 357 25.51 9.01 10.88
N TYR A 358 26.42 9.90 10.46
CA TYR A 358 26.66 10.13 9.04
C TYR A 358 27.38 8.96 8.36
N ASP A 359 28.25 8.22 9.04
CA ASP A 359 28.96 7.06 8.47
C ASP A 359 27.97 5.94 8.10
N GLU A 360 27.04 5.64 9.00
CA GLU A 360 25.98 4.65 8.74
C GLU A 360 25.03 5.16 7.66
N ALA A 361 24.72 6.46 7.65
CA ALA A 361 23.91 7.06 6.60
C ALA A 361 24.55 6.89 5.22
N VAL A 362 25.85 7.18 5.09
CA VAL A 362 26.61 6.99 3.84
C VAL A 362 26.57 5.53 3.39
N ALA A 363 26.80 4.58 4.30
CA ALA A 363 26.79 3.16 3.98
C ALA A 363 25.45 2.71 3.39
N ASP A 364 24.33 3.05 4.06
CA ASP A 364 22.98 2.69 3.63
C ASP A 364 22.59 3.37 2.31
N LEU A 365 22.87 4.68 2.17
CA LEU A 365 22.51 5.45 0.98
C LEU A 365 23.32 5.05 -0.26
N LEU A 366 24.58 4.70 -0.09
CA LEU A 366 25.39 4.13 -1.19
C LEU A 366 24.89 2.75 -1.59
N HIS A 367 24.40 1.94 -0.63
CA HIS A 367 23.78 0.66 -0.93
C HIS A 367 22.47 0.86 -1.70
N ALA A 368 21.61 1.76 -1.25
CA ALA A 368 20.38 2.13 -1.96
C ALA A 368 20.64 2.62 -3.39
N GLY A 369 21.68 3.47 -3.57
CA GLY A 369 22.08 3.97 -4.89
C GLY A 369 22.62 2.89 -5.84
N LYS A 370 23.14 1.77 -5.32
CA LYS A 370 23.49 0.59 -6.14
C LYS A 370 22.25 -0.17 -6.59
N LEU A 371 21.22 -0.24 -5.75
CA LEU A 371 19.95 -0.91 -6.07
C LEU A 371 19.11 -0.09 -7.05
N ASP A 372 19.08 1.24 -6.91
CA ASP A 372 18.44 2.17 -7.84
C ASP A 372 19.38 3.33 -8.23
N PRO A 373 20.20 3.15 -9.28
CA PRO A 373 21.13 4.16 -9.74
C PRO A 373 20.47 5.43 -10.30
N ASN A 374 19.19 5.38 -10.64
CA ASN A 374 18.48 6.51 -11.25
C ASN A 374 17.83 7.43 -10.20
N ASN A 375 17.78 7.03 -8.94
CA ASN A 375 17.21 7.84 -7.87
C ASN A 375 18.13 9.03 -7.53
N ALA A 376 17.77 10.20 -8.03
CA ALA A 376 18.53 11.43 -7.81
C ALA A 376 18.51 11.88 -6.34
N GLU A 377 17.38 11.70 -5.66
CA GLU A 377 17.21 12.10 -4.25
C GLU A 377 18.14 11.29 -3.33
N THR A 378 18.19 9.97 -3.52
CA THR A 378 19.11 9.09 -2.76
C THR A 378 20.57 9.48 -2.98
N ARG A 379 20.96 9.80 -4.22
CA ARG A 379 22.34 10.24 -4.53
C ARG A 379 22.68 11.58 -3.88
N GLU A 380 21.74 12.53 -3.92
CA GLU A 380 21.93 13.84 -3.29
C GLU A 380 22.06 13.70 -1.77
N LEU A 381 21.24 12.87 -1.15
CA LEU A 381 21.29 12.62 0.28
C LEU A 381 22.61 11.91 0.69
N ALA A 382 23.08 10.95 -0.12
CA ALA A 382 24.38 10.31 0.08
C ALA A 382 25.54 11.32 0.01
N ALA A 383 25.51 12.22 -0.97
CA ALA A 383 26.51 13.27 -1.08
C ALA A 383 26.48 14.24 0.12
N LYS A 384 25.29 14.59 0.61
CA LYS A 384 25.13 15.42 1.81
C LYS A 384 25.70 14.70 3.05
N ALA A 385 25.40 13.41 3.22
CA ALA A 385 25.93 12.62 4.31
C ALA A 385 27.46 12.54 4.26
N GLN A 386 28.03 12.28 3.09
CA GLN A 386 29.49 12.23 2.90
C GLN A 386 30.16 13.58 3.21
N ALA A 387 29.58 14.69 2.76
CA ALA A 387 30.11 16.02 3.08
C ALA A 387 30.14 16.30 4.60
N MET A 388 29.16 15.78 5.35
CA MET A 388 29.16 15.88 6.82
C MET A 388 30.27 15.06 7.45
N VAL A 389 30.53 13.83 6.96
CA VAL A 389 31.66 13.01 7.40
C VAL A 389 32.99 13.75 7.13
N ASP A 390 33.18 14.26 5.93
CA ASP A 390 34.42 14.96 5.55
C ASP A 390 34.64 16.21 6.41
N GLN A 391 33.57 16.94 6.73
CA GLN A 391 33.61 18.10 7.63
C GLN A 391 34.01 17.71 9.07
N LEU A 392 33.49 16.62 9.59
CA LEU A 392 33.84 16.12 10.91
C LEU A 392 35.30 15.68 10.99
N VAL A 393 35.75 14.94 9.99
CA VAL A 393 37.18 14.52 9.87
C VAL A 393 38.12 15.73 9.78
N SER A 394 37.77 16.73 8.98
CA SER A 394 38.55 17.96 8.86
C SER A 394 38.64 18.73 10.16
N ARG A 395 37.52 18.82 10.90
CA ARG A 395 37.50 19.47 12.23
C ARG A 395 38.33 18.71 13.26
N ALA A 396 38.27 17.37 13.25
CA ALA A 396 39.08 16.54 14.14
C ALA A 396 40.59 16.76 13.87
N ARG A 397 41.00 16.72 12.62
CA ARG A 397 42.41 17.00 12.22
C ARG A 397 42.89 18.42 12.59
N ALA A 398 42.01 19.42 12.42
CA ALA A 398 42.36 20.80 12.81
C ALA A 398 42.53 20.96 14.33
N LYS A 399 41.83 20.16 15.14
CA LYS A 399 42.03 20.13 16.61
C LYS A 399 43.34 19.42 16.97
N GLU A 400 43.72 18.37 16.29
CA GLU A 400 45.00 17.66 16.53
C GLU A 400 46.23 18.47 16.10
N THR A 401 46.08 19.35 15.11
CA THR A 401 47.16 20.19 14.60
C THR A 401 47.23 21.58 15.24
N ALA A 402 46.26 21.93 16.09
CA ALA A 402 46.33 23.17 16.87
C ALA A 402 47.52 23.06 17.85
N PRO A 403 48.53 23.96 17.80
CA PRO A 403 49.62 23.91 18.76
C PRO A 403 49.06 24.09 20.16
N GLU A 404 49.43 23.18 21.06
CA GLU A 404 49.22 23.43 22.52
C GLU A 404 49.80 24.81 22.79
N THR A 405 48.96 25.79 23.08
CA THR A 405 49.38 27.10 23.51
C THR A 405 50.22 26.89 24.75
N ALA A 406 51.53 26.99 24.57
CA ALA A 406 52.47 26.99 25.65
C ALA A 406 51.96 27.96 26.74
N THR A 407 51.83 27.43 27.93
CA THR A 407 51.59 28.22 29.13
C THR A 407 52.68 29.28 29.19
N VAL A 408 52.36 30.50 28.82
CA VAL A 408 53.27 31.65 29.03
C VAL A 408 53.31 31.87 30.53
N VAL A 409 54.40 31.40 31.14
CA VAL A 409 54.78 31.78 32.49
C VAL A 409 55.19 33.24 32.43
N LEU A 410 54.33 34.14 32.87
CA LEU A 410 54.69 35.53 33.14
C LEU A 410 55.47 35.60 34.45
N PRO A 411 56.61 36.24 34.48
CA PRO A 411 57.36 36.44 35.74
C PRO A 411 56.84 37.63 36.51
N GLY A 412 56.63 37.43 37.82
CA GLY A 412 56.75 38.47 38.86
C GLY A 412 55.48 39.23 39.18
N ALA A 413 54.79 38.76 40.25
CA ALA A 413 53.86 39.55 41.01
C ALA A 413 54.58 40.14 42.24
N PRO A 414 54.24 41.33 42.70
CA PRO A 414 54.45 41.68 44.13
C PRO A 414 53.19 41.46 44.97
N GLU A 415 53.41 40.95 46.14
CA GLU A 415 52.49 40.71 47.26
C GLU A 415 52.13 41.98 47.97
N PRO A 416 51.33 41.95 49.10
CA PRO A 416 49.90 42.16 49.14
C PRO A 416 49.51 43.30 50.08
N ALA A 417 48.23 43.64 50.16
CA ALA A 417 47.70 44.40 51.24
C ALA A 417 46.24 43.99 51.59
N PRO A 418 45.74 44.24 52.77
CA PRO A 418 44.96 43.31 53.60
C PRO A 418 43.45 43.46 53.48
N LYS A 419 42.77 42.44 54.02
CA LYS A 419 41.33 42.31 54.23
C LYS A 419 40.67 43.46 54.96
N PRO A 420 39.38 43.67 54.81
CA PRO A 420 38.45 43.21 55.82
C PRO A 420 37.15 42.55 55.38
N GLU A 421 36.68 41.75 56.26
CA GLU A 421 35.43 41.01 56.42
C GLU A 421 34.16 41.91 56.44
N PRO A 422 32.92 41.38 56.50
CA PRO A 422 32.45 39.99 56.58
C PRO A 422 31.24 39.61 55.69
N ALA A 423 31.04 38.36 55.64
CA ALA A 423 29.97 37.50 55.15
C ALA A 423 28.52 37.98 55.06
N LYS A 424 27.85 37.52 53.98
CA LYS A 424 26.43 37.09 53.97
C LYS A 424 26.33 35.66 53.38
N PRO A 425 25.37 34.89 53.90
CA PRO A 425 25.46 33.44 53.93
C PRO A 425 25.15 32.79 52.54
N GLU A 426 25.89 31.72 52.32
CA GLU A 426 25.62 30.75 51.21
C GLU A 426 24.24 30.12 51.36
N PRO A 427 23.50 29.88 50.26
CA PRO A 427 22.36 28.99 50.30
C PRO A 427 22.85 27.54 50.39
N GLN A 428 22.34 26.83 51.39
CA GLN A 428 22.58 25.43 51.67
C GLN A 428 22.25 24.54 50.42
N PRO A 429 23.04 23.49 50.19
CA PRO A 429 22.70 22.51 49.14
C PRO A 429 21.44 21.73 49.54
N ALA A 430 20.52 21.63 48.60
CA ALA A 430 19.33 20.79 48.72
C ALA A 430 19.69 19.32 49.02
N PRO A 431 18.86 18.62 49.79
CA PRO A 431 19.17 17.28 50.27
C PRO A 431 19.34 16.31 49.10
N LYS A 432 20.43 15.54 49.14
CA LYS A 432 20.63 14.36 48.27
C LYS A 432 19.57 13.34 48.63
N VAL A 433 18.59 13.18 47.73
CA VAL A 433 17.71 12.02 47.76
C VAL A 433 18.52 10.84 47.26
N SER A 434 18.84 9.93 48.18
CA SER A 434 19.42 8.64 47.86
C SER A 434 18.47 7.84 46.96
N ALA A 435 18.93 7.50 45.75
CA ALA A 435 18.22 6.61 44.85
C ALA A 435 18.17 5.19 45.44
N PRO A 436 17.05 4.49 45.32
CA PRO A 436 17.00 3.06 45.62
C PRO A 436 17.81 2.29 44.56
N ALA A 437 18.70 1.44 45.02
CA ALA A 437 19.45 0.50 44.21
C ALA A 437 18.46 -0.49 43.55
N ASN A 438 18.69 -0.74 42.23
CA ASN A 438 17.97 -1.69 41.36
C ASN A 438 16.69 -1.19 40.68
N ALA A 439 16.82 -0.18 39.80
CA ALA A 439 15.96 0.01 38.64
C ALA A 439 16.86 0.16 37.40
N PRO A 440 16.47 -0.32 36.20
CA PRO A 440 17.25 -0.09 34.99
C PRO A 440 17.42 1.40 34.77
N THR A 441 18.68 1.84 34.65
CA THR A 441 19.03 3.26 34.44
C THR A 441 18.38 3.74 33.14
N ALA A 442 17.40 4.63 33.26
CA ALA A 442 16.74 5.22 32.11
C ALA A 442 17.76 5.93 31.21
N THR A 443 17.63 5.74 29.90
CA THR A 443 18.50 6.35 28.88
C THR A 443 18.19 7.84 28.70
N ALA A 444 19.11 8.59 28.06
CA ALA A 444 18.88 9.99 27.70
C ALA A 444 17.63 10.15 26.82
N ALA A 445 17.37 9.19 25.92
CA ALA A 445 16.19 9.16 25.06
C ALA A 445 14.88 8.98 25.84
N GLU A 446 14.87 8.12 26.85
CA GLU A 446 13.69 7.92 27.72
C GLU A 446 13.40 9.15 28.57
N TYR A 447 14.42 9.79 29.11
CA TYR A 447 14.28 11.06 29.84
C TYR A 447 13.72 12.16 28.90
N HIS A 448 14.23 12.28 27.68
CA HIS A 448 13.74 13.23 26.70
C HIS A 448 12.26 12.95 26.31
N ALA A 449 11.90 11.68 26.08
CA ALA A 449 10.52 11.29 25.76
C ALA A 449 9.55 11.63 26.90
N ARG A 450 9.93 11.35 28.17
CA ARG A 450 9.14 11.73 29.34
C ARG A 450 8.98 13.25 29.46
N GLY A 451 10.06 14.00 29.23
CA GLY A 451 10.02 15.45 29.24
C GLY A 451 9.07 16.02 28.17
N ARG A 452 9.10 15.48 26.95
CA ARG A 452 8.18 15.89 25.89
C ARG A 452 6.72 15.57 26.20
N LYS A 453 6.44 14.42 26.82
CA LYS A 453 5.09 14.08 27.27
C LYS A 453 4.58 15.10 28.31
N LEU A 454 5.40 15.46 29.26
CA LEU A 454 5.07 16.46 30.28
C LEU A 454 4.84 17.87 29.68
N LEU A 455 5.54 18.21 28.58
CA LEU A 455 5.26 19.45 27.82
C LEU A 455 3.87 19.45 27.20
N GLN A 456 3.40 18.31 26.71
CA GLN A 456 2.05 18.16 26.14
C GLN A 456 0.96 18.22 27.21
N GLU A 457 1.29 17.88 28.45
CA GLU A 457 0.42 17.96 29.63
C GLU A 457 0.49 19.31 30.33
N ASP A 458 1.18 20.32 29.74
CA ASP A 458 1.46 21.65 30.32
C ASP A 458 2.20 21.62 31.69
N ARG A 459 2.84 20.51 32.02
CA ARG A 459 3.61 20.28 33.27
C ARG A 459 5.06 20.72 33.09
N TYR A 460 5.25 22.01 32.84
CA TYR A 460 6.54 22.56 32.41
C TYR A 460 7.68 22.38 33.41
N ARG A 461 7.44 22.48 34.73
CA ARG A 461 8.48 22.29 35.76
C ARG A 461 9.01 20.85 35.75
N GLU A 462 8.13 19.88 35.73
CA GLU A 462 8.50 18.47 35.68
C GLU A 462 9.15 18.10 34.34
N ALA A 463 8.70 18.72 33.24
CA ALA A 463 9.37 18.57 31.96
C ALA A 463 10.84 19.03 32.01
N ILE A 464 11.14 20.17 32.68
CA ILE A 464 12.50 20.67 32.85
C ILE A 464 13.37 19.66 33.60
N GLU A 465 12.85 19.02 34.64
CA GLU A 465 13.59 18.01 35.41
C GLU A 465 13.96 16.81 34.53
N GLN A 466 13.01 16.27 33.79
CA GLN A 466 13.25 15.13 32.90
C GLN A 466 14.23 15.52 31.77
N LEU A 467 14.03 16.67 31.14
CA LEU A 467 14.90 17.13 30.04
C LEU A 467 16.31 17.48 30.53
N THR A 468 16.44 17.93 31.78
CA THR A 468 17.74 18.11 32.42
C THR A 468 18.42 16.76 32.64
N GLY A 469 17.70 15.74 33.10
CA GLY A 469 18.22 14.38 33.20
C GLY A 469 18.69 13.84 31.84
N ALA A 470 17.93 14.10 30.76
CA ALA A 470 18.35 13.74 29.41
C ALA A 470 19.68 14.40 29.02
N LEU A 471 19.83 15.71 29.27
CA LEU A 471 21.02 16.50 28.94
C LEU A 471 22.23 16.22 29.85
N GLN A 472 22.02 15.70 31.03
CA GLN A 472 23.09 15.18 31.89
C GLN A 472 23.70 13.88 31.33
N LEU A 473 22.87 13.03 30.72
CA LEU A 473 23.31 11.78 30.11
C LEU A 473 23.87 12.00 28.68
N ASP A 474 23.25 12.93 27.93
CA ASP A 474 23.71 13.31 26.60
C ASP A 474 23.59 14.83 26.38
N PRO A 475 24.67 15.59 26.62
CA PRO A 475 24.69 17.05 26.43
C PRO A 475 24.56 17.49 24.95
N SER A 476 24.68 16.57 24.00
CA SER A 476 24.63 16.85 22.55
C SER A 476 23.21 16.81 21.95
N LEU A 477 22.20 16.47 22.75
CA LEU A 477 20.82 16.38 22.34
C LEU A 477 20.19 17.76 22.05
N SER A 478 20.35 18.29 20.83
CA SER A 478 19.76 19.58 20.41
C SER A 478 18.25 19.62 20.60
N LEU A 479 17.56 18.48 20.42
CA LEU A 479 16.12 18.35 20.63
C LEU A 479 15.74 18.54 22.10
N ALA A 480 16.53 18.01 23.04
CA ALA A 480 16.26 18.15 24.45
C ALA A 480 16.55 19.59 24.93
N CYS A 481 17.60 20.25 24.41
CA CYS A 481 17.84 21.67 24.65
C CYS A 481 16.65 22.52 24.18
N ASN A 482 16.18 22.32 22.95
CA ASN A 482 15.04 23.07 22.43
C ASN A 482 13.74 22.79 23.21
N ALA A 483 13.50 21.56 23.61
CA ALA A 483 12.33 21.18 24.40
C ALA A 483 12.38 21.81 25.81
N ARG A 484 13.55 21.82 26.49
CA ARG A 484 13.72 22.43 27.79
C ARG A 484 13.62 23.96 27.70
N GLY A 485 14.21 24.56 26.66
CA GLY A 485 14.06 26.00 26.39
C GLY A 485 12.59 26.39 26.17
N PHE A 486 11.81 25.55 25.51
CA PHE A 486 10.37 25.78 25.37
C PHE A 486 9.63 25.73 26.74
N ALA A 487 9.96 24.80 27.62
CA ALA A 487 9.40 24.75 28.96
C ALA A 487 9.73 26.01 29.77
N TYR A 488 11.00 26.47 29.74
CA TYR A 488 11.40 27.72 30.34
C TYR A 488 10.66 28.94 29.77
N PHE A 489 10.49 28.99 28.43
CA PHE A 489 9.72 30.04 27.76
C PHE A 489 8.26 30.09 28.25
N LYS A 490 7.60 28.94 28.40
CA LYS A 490 6.22 28.85 28.92
C LYS A 490 6.13 29.32 30.38
N LEU A 491 7.17 29.12 31.16
CA LEU A 491 7.29 29.63 32.54
C LEU A 491 7.75 31.09 32.60
N LYS A 492 7.90 31.78 31.46
CA LYS A 492 8.41 33.16 31.34
C LYS A 492 9.85 33.34 31.85
N GLN A 493 10.61 32.28 31.96
CA GLN A 493 12.03 32.26 32.29
C GLN A 493 12.84 32.44 30.99
N TYR A 494 12.82 33.69 30.47
CA TYR A 494 13.33 33.98 29.14
C TYR A 494 14.84 33.84 29.00
N ALA A 495 15.60 34.11 30.04
CA ALA A 495 17.06 33.99 30.02
C ALA A 495 17.51 32.53 29.86
N GLU A 496 16.91 31.64 30.62
CA GLU A 496 17.16 30.18 30.55
C GLU A 496 16.67 29.61 29.22
N ALA A 497 15.50 30.06 28.74
CA ALA A 497 14.96 29.66 27.44
C ALA A 497 15.92 30.03 26.30
N LEU A 498 16.44 31.27 26.30
CA LEU A 498 17.38 31.74 25.30
C LEU A 498 18.70 30.95 25.31
N ALA A 499 19.23 30.67 26.50
CA ALA A 499 20.44 29.87 26.67
C ALA A 499 20.29 28.45 26.06
N ASP A 500 19.16 27.82 26.31
CA ASP A 500 18.84 26.49 25.78
C ASP A 500 18.60 26.52 24.27
N PHE A 501 17.91 27.50 23.72
CA PHE A 501 17.73 27.65 22.27
C PHE A 501 19.06 27.96 21.57
N ASP A 502 19.93 28.77 22.18
CA ASP A 502 21.28 29.02 21.69
C ASP A 502 22.10 27.74 21.65
N GLN A 503 21.99 26.90 22.66
CA GLN A 503 22.66 25.60 22.69
C GLN A 503 22.09 24.68 21.62
N ALA A 504 20.77 24.62 21.47
CA ALA A 504 20.13 23.82 20.43
C ALA A 504 20.60 24.23 19.02
N ILE A 505 20.74 25.53 18.74
CA ILE A 505 21.22 26.07 17.48
C ILE A 505 22.72 25.83 17.29
N ARG A 506 23.52 25.92 18.33
CA ARG A 506 24.95 25.56 18.25
C ARG A 506 25.15 24.09 17.89
N LEU A 507 24.36 23.22 18.51
CA LEU A 507 24.39 21.77 18.24
C LEU A 507 23.84 21.41 16.85
N ASN A 508 22.80 22.12 16.40
CA ASN A 508 22.21 21.94 15.08
C ASN A 508 21.85 23.29 14.43
N PRO A 509 22.78 23.89 13.65
CA PRO A 509 22.56 25.18 13.01
C PRO A 509 21.44 25.23 11.97
N SER A 510 20.92 24.08 11.53
CA SER A 510 19.77 23.98 10.62
C SER A 510 18.44 23.67 11.33
N TYR A 511 18.39 23.73 12.66
CA TYR A 511 17.21 23.42 13.44
C TYR A 511 16.20 24.57 13.42
N ILE A 512 15.35 24.61 12.42
CA ILE A 512 14.37 25.68 12.16
C ILE A 512 13.53 26.01 13.40
N ASN A 513 13.01 24.97 14.10
CA ASN A 513 12.16 25.19 15.29
C ASN A 513 12.90 25.88 16.43
N ALA A 514 14.19 25.68 16.56
CA ALA A 514 14.98 26.38 17.59
C ALA A 514 15.10 27.89 17.29
N TYR A 515 15.25 28.28 16.01
CA TYR A 515 15.20 29.69 15.61
C TYR A 515 13.83 30.30 15.83
N ILE A 516 12.73 29.58 15.48
CA ILE A 516 11.35 30.05 15.70
C ILE A 516 11.10 30.26 17.20
N ASN A 517 11.47 29.30 18.03
CA ASN A 517 11.27 29.38 19.47
C ASN A 517 12.13 30.47 20.09
N ARG A 518 13.40 30.64 19.66
CA ARG A 518 14.27 31.71 20.10
C ARG A 518 13.75 33.09 19.71
N SER A 519 13.22 33.22 18.47
CA SER A 519 12.54 34.45 18.03
C SER A 519 11.38 34.82 18.95
N ALA A 520 10.53 33.85 19.31
CA ALA A 520 9.43 34.07 20.26
C ALA A 520 9.92 34.51 21.65
N ALA A 521 10.97 33.85 22.16
CA ALA A 521 11.56 34.19 23.46
C ALA A 521 12.23 35.58 23.46
N ARG A 522 12.98 35.93 22.42
CA ARG A 522 13.60 37.24 22.22
C ARG A 522 12.55 38.36 22.18
N ARG A 523 11.48 38.16 21.41
CA ARG A 523 10.35 39.12 21.33
C ARG A 523 9.71 39.31 22.68
N ALA A 524 9.48 38.25 23.45
CA ALA A 524 8.92 38.32 24.80
C ALA A 524 9.88 38.96 25.82
N ALA A 525 11.19 38.87 25.57
CA ALA A 525 12.24 39.53 26.38
C ALA A 525 12.53 40.98 25.92
N GLY A 526 11.86 41.50 24.87
CA GLY A 526 12.05 42.86 24.37
C GLY A 526 13.12 43.04 23.29
N ASP A 527 13.82 41.97 22.87
CA ASP A 527 14.78 41.97 21.76
C ASP A 527 14.09 41.75 20.42
N GLN A 528 13.47 42.79 19.89
CA GLN A 528 12.77 42.73 18.59
C GLN A 528 13.73 42.50 17.44
N ALA A 529 14.91 43.13 17.43
CA ALA A 529 15.88 43.01 16.34
C ALA A 529 16.44 41.58 16.24
N GLY A 530 16.79 40.97 17.36
CA GLY A 530 17.23 39.59 17.42
C GLY A 530 16.11 38.60 17.04
N ALA A 531 14.86 38.90 17.38
CA ALA A 531 13.70 38.08 17.02
C ALA A 531 13.49 38.07 15.50
N ASP A 532 13.58 39.23 14.85
CA ASP A 532 13.41 39.37 13.40
C ASP A 532 14.55 38.68 12.62
N ALA A 533 15.78 38.76 13.11
CA ALA A 533 16.92 38.05 12.56
C ALA A 533 16.73 36.51 12.62
N ASP A 534 16.26 35.98 13.75
CA ASP A 534 15.97 34.55 13.89
C ASP A 534 14.83 34.11 12.96
N GLN A 535 13.82 34.94 12.79
CA GLN A 535 12.70 34.65 11.88
C GLN A 535 13.14 34.67 10.41
N ALA A 536 14.05 35.59 10.04
CA ALA A 536 14.65 35.63 8.72
C ALA A 536 15.47 34.35 8.46
N LYS A 537 16.29 33.92 9.45
CA LYS A 537 17.08 32.69 9.35
C LYS A 537 16.21 31.43 9.24
N ALA A 538 15.12 31.35 10.00
CA ALA A 538 14.17 30.26 9.90
C ALA A 538 13.54 30.19 8.49
N ARG A 539 13.18 31.34 7.89
CA ARG A 539 12.66 31.40 6.50
C ARG A 539 13.72 30.98 5.48
N GLU A 540 14.96 31.46 5.61
CA GLU A 540 16.08 31.06 4.74
C GLU A 540 16.27 29.55 4.74
N LEU A 541 16.33 28.94 5.95
CA LEU A 541 16.47 27.49 6.11
C LEU A 541 15.27 26.70 5.59
N THR A 542 14.08 27.30 5.58
CA THR A 542 12.87 26.68 5.00
C THR A 542 12.89 26.74 3.48
N GLN A 543 13.36 27.87 2.89
CA GLN A 543 13.43 28.05 1.43
C GLN A 543 14.59 27.28 0.79
N GLY A 544 15.69 27.10 1.51
CA GLY A 544 16.82 26.27 1.06
C GLY A 544 16.55 24.77 1.12
N ARG A 545 15.36 24.37 1.57
CA ARG A 545 14.83 22.99 1.54
C ARG A 545 13.88 22.70 0.37
N LYS A 546 13.63 23.70 -0.49
CA LYS A 546 12.95 23.54 -1.78
C LYS A 546 14.00 23.35 -2.87
#